data_62585b00a15993366ae61696fdddccea
#
_entry.id   62585b00a15993366ae61696fdddccea
#
_cell.length_a   1.000
_cell.length_b   1.000
_cell.length_c   1.000
_cell.angle_alpha   90.00
_cell.angle_beta   90.00
_cell.angle_gamma   90.00
#
_symmetry.space_group_name_H-M   'P 1'
#
loop_
_entity.id
_entity.type
_entity.pdbx_description
1 polymer ?
#
loop_
_entity_poly.entity_id
_entity_poly.type
_entity_poly.pdbx_seq_one_letter_code
_entity_poly.pdbx_strand_id
1 'polypeptide(L)'
;ELWGDEIDSISYFDPESQRRTDPIDEITVFPALEIIFPDTNELVTKLEALSKSVRGSRTDKIRTNISRDIETAQSGITLTNLDKYYTVCYDKLTTIFDYFQSGVCLVSEYTNCIEKGKAALAQLSEDMKLLYEDGILFRKLEGFYLDIPQAELKITQMKSVFLDSFMLSNNGVKFKKLINTDCRQTAAWGGNIINLEEELRNLCAQGYCTVVLAGSEKTLPIINKDLNDAGISAEILTEDSEIIKGKVYLRTGCLSGGFDYPDIG
;
A
#
# COMPACT_ATOMS: atom_id res chain seq x y z
N GLU A 1 -3.35 28.41 10.28
CA GLU A 1 -3.92 29.17 11.39
C GLU A 1 -5.11 29.95 10.86
N LEU A 2 -6.18 29.97 11.63
CA LEU A 2 -7.40 30.68 11.27
C LEU A 2 -7.63 31.84 12.25
N TRP A 3 -8.07 32.96 11.74
CA TRP A 3 -8.60 34.07 12.51
C TRP A 3 -10.09 34.22 12.20
N GLY A 4 -10.95 33.65 13.03
CA GLY A 4 -12.37 33.47 12.69
C GLY A 4 -12.52 32.54 11.49
N ASP A 5 -13.13 33.02 10.42
CA ASP A 5 -13.36 32.31 9.17
C ASP A 5 -12.27 32.59 8.10
N GLU A 6 -11.27 33.41 8.43
CA GLU A 6 -10.20 33.79 7.51
C GLU A 6 -8.92 32.99 7.78
N ILE A 7 -8.18 32.66 6.71
CA ILE A 7 -6.88 32.01 6.80
C ILE A 7 -5.83 33.09 7.09
N ASP A 8 -5.24 33.07 8.29
CA ASP A 8 -4.17 33.98 8.69
C ASP A 8 -2.80 33.51 8.16
N SER A 9 -2.47 32.24 8.35
CA SER A 9 -1.21 31.69 7.87
C SER A 9 -1.29 30.19 7.60
N ILE A 10 -0.50 29.73 6.61
CA ILE A 10 -0.33 28.32 6.27
C ILE A 10 1.16 28.00 6.40
N SER A 11 1.50 26.90 7.06
CA SER A 11 2.89 26.44 7.21
C SER A 11 2.94 24.94 7.24
N TYR A 12 4.07 24.37 6.85
CA TYR A 12 4.38 22.99 7.19
C TYR A 12 4.60 22.86 8.70
N PHE A 13 4.52 21.64 9.19
CA PHE A 13 4.89 21.31 10.56
C PHE A 13 5.67 20.00 10.62
N ASP A 14 6.52 19.88 11.57
CA ASP A 14 7.24 18.64 11.87
C ASP A 14 6.30 17.72 12.67
N PRO A 15 5.96 16.53 12.16
CA PRO A 15 5.03 15.62 12.80
C PRO A 15 5.52 15.09 14.18
N GLU A 16 6.83 15.04 14.42
CA GLU A 16 7.38 14.58 15.69
C GLU A 16 7.32 15.66 16.77
N SER A 17 7.83 16.85 16.48
CA SER A 17 7.88 17.97 17.45
C SER A 17 6.61 18.81 17.46
N GLN A 18 5.70 18.65 16.48
CA GLN A 18 4.49 19.46 16.28
C GLN A 18 4.78 20.96 16.11
N ARG A 19 6.02 21.31 15.76
CA ARG A 19 6.42 22.69 15.54
C ARG A 19 6.27 23.08 14.09
N ARG A 20 5.85 24.33 13.88
CA ARG A 20 5.83 24.91 12.53
C ARG A 20 7.23 24.98 11.95
N THR A 21 7.30 24.76 10.64
CA THR A 21 8.52 24.93 9.84
C THR A 21 8.29 26.02 8.80
N ASP A 22 8.48 25.72 7.53
CA ASP A 22 8.44 26.73 6.48
C ASP A 22 7.02 27.22 6.20
N PRO A 23 6.80 28.55 6.06
CA PRO A 23 5.52 29.10 5.60
C PRO A 23 5.32 28.80 4.12
N ILE A 24 4.05 28.66 3.74
CA ILE A 24 3.61 28.50 2.34
C ILE A 24 2.43 29.44 2.04
N ASP A 25 2.32 29.87 0.80
CA ASP A 25 1.27 30.80 0.38
C ASP A 25 -0.01 30.08 -0.01
N GLU A 26 0.10 28.83 -0.47
CA GLU A 26 -1.04 28.03 -0.94
C GLU A 26 -0.89 26.55 -0.60
N ILE A 27 -2.01 25.87 -0.48
CA ILE A 27 -2.08 24.42 -0.33
C ILE A 27 -3.21 23.84 -1.18
N THR A 28 -2.93 22.76 -1.89
CA THR A 28 -3.96 21.99 -2.59
C THR A 28 -4.49 20.91 -1.66
N VAL A 29 -5.77 21.00 -1.33
CA VAL A 29 -6.46 19.99 -0.51
C VAL A 29 -7.16 19.02 -1.45
N PHE A 30 -6.76 17.76 -1.40
CA PHE A 30 -7.42 16.69 -2.14
C PHE A 30 -8.61 16.16 -1.36
N PRO A 31 -9.69 15.74 -2.06
CA PRO A 31 -10.82 15.10 -1.40
C PRO A 31 -10.40 13.80 -0.71
N ALA A 32 -10.96 13.56 0.47
CA ALA A 32 -10.77 12.32 1.23
C ALA A 32 -11.77 11.21 0.83
N LEU A 33 -12.71 11.52 -0.05
CA LEU A 33 -13.73 10.59 -0.53
C LEU A 33 -13.48 10.22 -1.99
N GLU A 34 -13.72 8.97 -2.35
CA GLU A 34 -13.59 8.50 -3.74
C GLU A 34 -14.70 9.03 -4.64
N ILE A 35 -15.88 9.31 -4.07
CA ILE A 35 -17.02 9.86 -4.81
C ILE A 35 -17.14 11.34 -4.49
N ILE A 36 -16.96 12.13 -5.53
CA ILE A 36 -17.06 13.59 -5.47
C ILE A 36 -18.18 14.01 -6.41
N PHE A 37 -19.20 14.62 -5.85
CA PHE A 37 -20.26 15.23 -6.63
C PHE A 37 -20.20 16.74 -6.43
N PRO A 38 -19.88 17.49 -7.49
CA PRO A 38 -19.85 18.95 -7.42
C PRO A 38 -21.25 19.57 -7.35
N ASP A 39 -22.28 18.84 -7.84
CA ASP A 39 -23.67 19.31 -7.87
C ASP A 39 -24.63 18.27 -7.27
N THR A 40 -25.24 18.63 -6.16
CA THR A 40 -26.28 17.82 -5.50
C THR A 40 -27.47 17.54 -6.42
N ASN A 41 -27.84 18.45 -7.31
CA ASN A 41 -28.97 18.26 -8.23
C ASN A 41 -28.67 17.17 -9.27
N GLU A 42 -27.41 17.05 -9.73
CA GLU A 42 -27.00 15.97 -10.61
C GLU A 42 -27.12 14.61 -9.90
N LEU A 43 -26.64 14.52 -8.66
CA LEU A 43 -26.78 13.30 -7.84
C LEU A 43 -28.26 12.93 -7.67
N VAL A 44 -29.10 13.86 -7.26
CA VAL A 44 -30.54 13.65 -7.08
C VAL A 44 -31.17 13.14 -8.37
N THR A 45 -30.87 13.76 -9.52
CA THR A 45 -31.38 13.34 -10.83
C THR A 45 -30.99 11.88 -11.15
N LYS A 46 -29.74 11.52 -10.89
CA LYS A 46 -29.26 10.13 -11.10
C LYS A 46 -29.96 9.14 -10.16
N LEU A 47 -30.16 9.51 -8.89
CA LEU A 47 -30.86 8.67 -7.91
C LEU A 47 -32.35 8.50 -8.25
N GLU A 48 -33.02 9.54 -8.70
CA GLU A 48 -34.41 9.45 -9.18
C GLU A 48 -34.54 8.52 -10.41
N ALA A 49 -33.64 8.64 -11.37
CA ALA A 49 -33.60 7.77 -12.54
C ALA A 49 -33.35 6.31 -12.11
N LEU A 50 -32.44 6.11 -11.18
CA LEU A 50 -32.15 4.81 -10.57
C LEU A 50 -33.41 4.23 -9.91
N SER A 51 -34.09 5.00 -9.05
CA SER A 51 -35.33 4.58 -8.35
C SER A 51 -36.42 4.16 -9.33
N LYS A 52 -36.66 4.93 -10.40
CA LYS A 52 -37.63 4.62 -11.46
C LYS A 52 -37.27 3.34 -12.21
N SER A 53 -35.99 2.98 -12.26
CA SER A 53 -35.48 1.81 -12.98
C SER A 53 -35.54 0.50 -12.19
N VAL A 54 -35.76 0.56 -10.88
CA VAL A 54 -35.82 -0.63 -10.00
C VAL A 54 -37.03 -1.49 -10.35
N ARG A 55 -36.79 -2.82 -10.45
CA ARG A 55 -37.82 -3.86 -10.70
C ARG A 55 -37.53 -5.08 -9.85
N GLY A 56 -38.54 -5.86 -9.53
CA GLY A 56 -38.42 -7.13 -8.81
C GLY A 56 -39.08 -7.15 -7.44
N SER A 57 -38.82 -8.19 -6.67
CA SER A 57 -39.55 -8.52 -5.42
C SER A 57 -39.32 -7.56 -4.25
N ARG A 58 -38.23 -6.77 -4.26
CA ARG A 58 -37.89 -5.84 -3.15
C ARG A 58 -37.96 -4.37 -3.56
N THR A 59 -38.70 -4.09 -4.64
CA THR A 59 -38.76 -2.75 -5.26
C THR A 59 -39.13 -1.68 -4.24
N ASP A 60 -40.12 -1.91 -3.39
CA ASP A 60 -40.60 -0.91 -2.43
C ASP A 60 -39.55 -0.57 -1.38
N LYS A 61 -38.86 -1.60 -0.82
CA LYS A 61 -37.80 -1.40 0.16
C LYS A 61 -36.60 -0.63 -0.44
N ILE A 62 -36.18 -0.99 -1.64
CA ILE A 62 -35.09 -0.31 -2.38
C ILE A 62 -35.47 1.13 -2.67
N ARG A 63 -36.70 1.39 -3.17
CA ARG A 63 -37.16 2.75 -3.46
C ARG A 63 -37.24 3.60 -2.21
N THR A 64 -37.71 3.05 -1.09
CA THR A 64 -37.74 3.75 0.20
C THR A 64 -36.34 4.17 0.64
N ASN A 65 -35.35 3.29 0.50
CA ASN A 65 -33.96 3.62 0.82
C ASN A 65 -33.41 4.72 -0.08
N ILE A 66 -33.62 4.63 -1.41
CA ILE A 66 -33.18 5.66 -2.36
C ILE A 66 -33.90 6.99 -2.07
N SER A 67 -35.21 6.99 -1.78
CA SER A 67 -35.94 8.22 -1.48
C SER A 67 -35.41 8.91 -0.23
N ARG A 68 -35.06 8.15 0.81
CA ARG A 68 -34.42 8.71 2.01
C ARG A 68 -33.08 9.36 1.69
N ASP A 69 -32.27 8.75 0.84
CA ASP A 69 -30.97 9.29 0.42
C ASP A 69 -31.15 10.57 -0.41
N ILE A 70 -32.18 10.63 -1.29
CA ILE A 70 -32.55 11.82 -2.04
C ILE A 70 -32.94 12.96 -1.09
N GLU A 71 -33.82 12.70 -0.13
CA GLU A 71 -34.24 13.69 0.88
C GLU A 71 -33.05 14.21 1.68
N THR A 72 -32.15 13.33 2.08
CA THR A 72 -30.91 13.68 2.81
C THR A 72 -30.03 14.60 1.95
N ALA A 73 -29.79 14.23 0.69
CA ALA A 73 -29.00 15.05 -0.22
C ALA A 73 -29.63 16.44 -0.49
N GLN A 74 -30.96 16.50 -0.69
CA GLN A 74 -31.71 17.74 -0.92
C GLN A 74 -31.68 18.67 0.30
N SER A 75 -31.56 18.11 1.52
CA SER A 75 -31.43 18.92 2.74
C SER A 75 -30.00 19.45 2.97
N GLY A 76 -29.08 19.25 2.03
CA GLY A 76 -27.69 19.71 2.12
C GLY A 76 -26.80 18.85 3.04
N ILE A 77 -27.30 17.69 3.47
CA ILE A 77 -26.52 16.75 4.29
C ILE A 77 -25.75 15.80 3.40
N THR A 78 -24.44 15.66 3.65
CA THR A 78 -23.59 14.71 2.95
C THR A 78 -24.03 13.26 3.25
N LEU A 79 -24.23 12.47 2.20
CA LEU A 79 -24.56 11.06 2.34
C LEU A 79 -23.33 10.28 2.86
N THR A 80 -23.47 9.64 4.02
CA THR A 80 -22.39 8.85 4.64
C THR A 80 -22.04 7.59 3.86
N ASN A 81 -22.99 7.04 3.07
CA ASN A 81 -22.81 5.79 2.29
C ASN A 81 -22.97 6.07 0.79
N LEU A 82 -22.36 7.13 0.30
CA LEU A 82 -22.42 7.52 -1.11
C LEU A 82 -21.70 6.50 -2.02
N ASP A 83 -20.72 5.79 -1.50
CA ASP A 83 -19.92 4.74 -2.16
C ASP A 83 -20.78 3.61 -2.76
N LYS A 84 -21.93 3.27 -2.18
CA LYS A 84 -22.88 2.31 -2.77
C LYS A 84 -23.41 2.74 -4.16
N TYR A 85 -23.34 4.03 -4.49
CA TYR A 85 -23.76 4.58 -5.77
C TYR A 85 -22.63 4.76 -6.78
N TYR A 86 -21.45 4.19 -6.50
CA TYR A 86 -20.25 4.36 -7.32
C TYR A 86 -20.50 4.06 -8.80
N THR A 87 -21.18 2.96 -9.11
CA THR A 87 -21.52 2.54 -10.49
C THR A 87 -22.58 3.43 -11.17
N VAL A 88 -23.28 4.25 -10.40
CA VAL A 88 -24.30 5.20 -10.92
C VAL A 88 -23.68 6.58 -11.09
N CYS A 89 -22.73 6.91 -10.24
CA CYS A 89 -22.07 8.20 -10.22
C CYS A 89 -21.08 8.34 -11.39
N TYR A 90 -20.39 7.27 -11.74
CA TYR A 90 -19.35 7.27 -12.78
C TYR A 90 -19.67 6.31 -13.91
N ASP A 91 -19.58 6.79 -15.14
CA ASP A 91 -19.78 5.97 -16.34
C ASP A 91 -18.66 4.94 -16.53
N LYS A 92 -17.45 5.26 -16.06
CA LYS A 92 -16.29 4.39 -16.13
C LYS A 92 -15.63 4.30 -14.78
N LEU A 93 -15.52 3.09 -14.27
CA LEU A 93 -14.76 2.80 -13.06
C LEU A 93 -13.29 2.59 -13.40
N THR A 94 -12.42 3.12 -12.57
CA THR A 94 -10.98 2.98 -12.65
C THR A 94 -10.47 2.12 -11.51
N THR A 95 -9.33 1.47 -11.72
CA THR A 95 -8.64 0.65 -10.74
C THR A 95 -7.26 1.24 -10.49
N ILE A 96 -6.57 0.80 -9.45
CA ILE A 96 -5.20 1.22 -9.19
C ILE A 96 -4.28 0.98 -10.39
N PHE A 97 -4.52 -0.07 -11.18
CA PHE A 97 -3.73 -0.38 -12.37
C PHE A 97 -3.84 0.69 -13.46
N ASP A 98 -4.94 1.43 -13.51
CA ASP A 98 -5.18 2.46 -14.53
C ASP A 98 -4.35 3.74 -14.26
N TYR A 99 -3.83 3.92 -13.03
CA TYR A 99 -2.95 5.03 -12.65
C TYR A 99 -1.48 4.78 -13.01
N PHE A 100 -1.06 3.52 -13.22
CA PHE A 100 0.33 3.14 -13.44
C PHE A 100 0.57 2.58 -14.84
N GLN A 101 0.19 3.32 -15.89
CA GLN A 101 0.23 2.86 -17.29
C GLN A 101 1.63 2.45 -17.78
N SER A 102 2.69 3.06 -17.27
CA SER A 102 4.08 2.76 -17.63
C SER A 102 4.90 2.15 -16.49
N GLY A 103 4.28 1.82 -15.39
CA GLY A 103 4.92 1.26 -14.20
C GLY A 103 5.33 -0.20 -14.36
N VAL A 104 6.08 -0.69 -13.37
CA VAL A 104 6.39 -2.10 -13.16
C VAL A 104 5.56 -2.59 -11.98
N CYS A 105 4.84 -3.69 -12.16
CA CYS A 105 4.08 -4.33 -11.10
C CYS A 105 4.97 -5.36 -10.40
N LEU A 106 5.22 -5.18 -9.11
CA LEU A 106 5.91 -6.16 -8.28
C LEU A 106 4.86 -6.98 -7.53
N VAL A 107 4.84 -8.28 -7.75
CA VAL A 107 3.89 -9.21 -7.12
C VAL A 107 4.68 -10.10 -6.17
N SER A 108 4.47 -9.94 -4.89
CA SER A 108 5.11 -10.76 -3.86
C SER A 108 4.20 -11.90 -3.45
N GLU A 109 4.71 -13.14 -3.47
CA GLU A 109 3.99 -14.35 -3.06
C GLU A 109 2.65 -14.49 -3.82
N TYR A 110 2.72 -14.61 -5.14
CA TYR A 110 1.55 -14.58 -6.03
C TYR A 110 0.42 -15.51 -5.60
N THR A 111 0.72 -16.76 -5.25
CA THR A 111 -0.28 -17.73 -4.80
C THR A 111 -1.02 -17.24 -3.55
N ASN A 112 -0.28 -16.69 -2.59
CA ASN A 112 -0.86 -16.13 -1.36
C ASN A 112 -1.75 -14.92 -1.66
N CYS A 113 -1.36 -14.08 -2.63
CA CYS A 113 -2.19 -12.95 -3.08
C CYS A 113 -3.52 -13.44 -3.65
N ILE A 114 -3.49 -14.45 -4.50
CA ILE A 114 -4.71 -15.03 -5.11
C ILE A 114 -5.61 -15.68 -4.05
N GLU A 115 -5.05 -16.45 -3.12
CA GLU A 115 -5.82 -17.09 -2.05
C GLU A 115 -6.47 -16.06 -1.12
N LYS A 116 -5.72 -15.06 -0.69
CA LYS A 116 -6.27 -13.95 0.11
C LYS A 116 -7.33 -13.16 -0.64
N GLY A 117 -7.12 -12.92 -1.93
CA GLY A 117 -8.11 -12.26 -2.78
C GLY A 117 -9.42 -13.06 -2.88
N LYS A 118 -9.34 -14.39 -3.07
CA LYS A 118 -10.52 -15.26 -3.07
C LYS A 118 -11.25 -15.23 -1.73
N ALA A 119 -10.51 -15.28 -0.63
CA ALA A 119 -11.09 -15.21 0.72
C ALA A 119 -11.78 -13.86 0.96
N ALA A 120 -11.16 -12.75 0.54
CA ALA A 120 -11.74 -11.40 0.66
C ALA A 120 -13.02 -11.27 -0.18
N LEU A 121 -13.06 -11.80 -1.41
CA LEU A 121 -14.27 -11.80 -2.24
C LEU A 121 -15.37 -12.70 -1.66
N ALA A 122 -15.02 -13.82 -1.05
CA ALA A 122 -16.00 -14.66 -0.36
C ALA A 122 -16.62 -13.92 0.84
N GLN A 123 -15.81 -13.26 1.67
CA GLN A 123 -16.29 -12.43 2.76
C GLN A 123 -17.17 -11.27 2.26
N LEU A 124 -16.73 -10.55 1.23
CA LEU A 124 -17.53 -9.49 0.60
C LEU A 124 -18.89 -10.01 0.12
N SER A 125 -18.92 -11.22 -0.46
CA SER A 125 -20.17 -11.84 -0.92
C SER A 125 -21.15 -12.13 0.24
N GLU A 126 -20.65 -12.54 1.40
CA GLU A 126 -21.48 -12.73 2.59
C GLU A 126 -22.00 -11.39 3.14
N ASP A 127 -21.13 -10.39 3.24
CA ASP A 127 -21.52 -9.06 3.71
C ASP A 127 -22.57 -8.42 2.78
N MET A 128 -22.41 -8.59 1.47
CA MET A 128 -23.37 -8.09 0.49
C MET A 128 -24.75 -8.75 0.61
N LYS A 129 -24.87 -10.00 1.06
CA LYS A 129 -26.16 -10.66 1.23
C LYS A 129 -27.08 -9.87 2.18
N LEU A 130 -26.55 -9.40 3.29
CA LEU A 130 -27.31 -8.59 4.25
C LEU A 130 -27.76 -7.27 3.62
N LEU A 131 -26.90 -6.62 2.85
CA LEU A 131 -27.21 -5.37 2.15
C LEU A 131 -28.28 -5.59 1.07
N TYR A 132 -28.29 -6.74 0.39
CA TYR A 132 -29.35 -7.12 -0.54
C TYR A 132 -30.67 -7.41 0.19
N GLU A 133 -30.63 -8.06 1.33
CA GLU A 133 -31.83 -8.34 2.15
C GLU A 133 -32.44 -7.05 2.67
N ASP A 134 -31.61 -6.07 2.99
CA ASP A 134 -32.04 -4.75 3.46
C ASP A 134 -32.41 -3.79 2.32
N GLY A 135 -32.22 -4.19 1.06
CA GLY A 135 -32.51 -3.36 -0.10
C GLY A 135 -31.60 -2.14 -0.21
N ILE A 136 -30.44 -2.17 0.44
CA ILE A 136 -29.39 -1.15 0.36
C ILE A 136 -28.60 -1.33 -0.93
N LEU A 137 -28.22 -2.59 -1.25
CA LEU A 137 -27.65 -2.99 -2.52
C LEU A 137 -28.66 -3.73 -3.39
N PHE A 138 -28.48 -3.64 -4.67
CA PHE A 138 -29.23 -4.41 -5.67
C PHE A 138 -28.46 -4.41 -7.01
N ARG A 139 -28.83 -5.30 -7.94
CA ARG A 139 -28.08 -5.63 -9.16
C ARG A 139 -27.48 -4.43 -9.92
N LYS A 140 -28.13 -3.27 -9.93
CA LYS A 140 -27.62 -2.10 -10.63
C LYS A 140 -26.49 -1.36 -9.93
N LEU A 141 -26.26 -1.67 -8.66
CA LEU A 141 -25.18 -1.14 -7.85
C LEU A 141 -23.99 -2.11 -7.74
N GLU A 142 -24.05 -3.26 -8.44
CA GLU A 142 -22.95 -4.21 -8.53
C GLU A 142 -21.83 -3.72 -9.45
N GLY A 143 -20.64 -4.36 -9.35
CA GLY A 143 -19.53 -4.11 -10.28
C GLY A 143 -18.53 -3.06 -9.81
N PHE A 144 -18.54 -2.69 -8.54
CA PHE A 144 -17.61 -1.73 -7.92
C PHE A 144 -16.28 -2.38 -7.45
N TYR A 145 -16.04 -3.64 -7.79
CA TYR A 145 -14.81 -4.37 -7.48
C TYR A 145 -14.34 -5.20 -8.65
N LEU A 146 -13.05 -5.55 -8.67
CA LEU A 146 -12.50 -6.53 -9.61
C LEU A 146 -12.63 -7.94 -9.02
N ASP A 147 -13.02 -8.90 -9.87
CA ASP A 147 -12.85 -10.32 -9.53
C ASP A 147 -11.38 -10.75 -9.73
N ILE A 148 -11.05 -11.96 -9.26
CA ILE A 148 -9.68 -12.47 -9.35
C ILE A 148 -9.21 -12.61 -10.81
N PRO A 149 -9.96 -13.18 -11.74
CA PRO A 149 -9.57 -13.24 -13.14
C PRO A 149 -9.30 -11.88 -13.78
N GLN A 150 -10.08 -10.88 -13.45
CA GLN A 150 -9.88 -9.50 -13.94
C GLN A 150 -8.60 -8.88 -13.38
N ALA A 151 -8.33 -9.07 -12.07
CA ALA A 151 -7.11 -8.61 -11.43
C ALA A 151 -5.86 -9.30 -12.02
N GLU A 152 -5.91 -10.63 -12.19
CA GLU A 152 -4.85 -11.41 -12.84
C GLU A 152 -4.58 -10.92 -14.27
N LEU A 153 -5.63 -10.66 -15.05
CA LEU A 153 -5.50 -10.13 -16.41
C LEU A 153 -4.79 -8.76 -16.40
N LYS A 154 -5.17 -7.86 -15.51
CA LYS A 154 -4.52 -6.55 -15.35
C LYS A 154 -3.03 -6.68 -14.99
N ILE A 155 -2.70 -7.54 -14.02
CA ILE A 155 -1.31 -7.81 -13.61
C ILE A 155 -0.49 -8.36 -14.79
N THR A 156 -1.03 -9.30 -15.55
CA THR A 156 -0.31 -9.93 -16.67
C THR A 156 -0.18 -9.03 -17.90
N GLN A 157 -1.01 -8.03 -18.04
CA GLN A 157 -0.90 -7.01 -19.10
C GLN A 157 0.18 -5.96 -18.81
N MET A 158 0.59 -5.81 -17.55
CA MET A 158 1.67 -4.92 -17.14
C MET A 158 3.05 -5.59 -17.29
N LYS A 159 4.11 -4.77 -17.20
CA LYS A 159 5.46 -5.29 -16.97
C LYS A 159 5.52 -5.78 -15.53
N SER A 160 5.44 -7.09 -15.30
CA SER A 160 5.33 -7.65 -13.97
C SER A 160 6.57 -8.45 -13.58
N VAL A 161 6.98 -8.32 -12.33
CA VAL A 161 8.01 -9.11 -11.68
C VAL A 161 7.37 -9.83 -10.51
N PHE A 162 7.49 -11.15 -10.49
CA PHE A 162 6.97 -12.00 -9.42
C PHE A 162 8.13 -12.38 -8.50
N LEU A 163 7.92 -12.20 -7.21
CA LEU A 163 8.88 -12.46 -6.14
C LEU A 163 8.27 -13.51 -5.22
N ASP A 164 8.74 -14.74 -5.35
CA ASP A 164 8.22 -15.86 -4.56
C ASP A 164 9.38 -16.53 -3.81
N SER A 165 9.17 -16.86 -2.53
CA SER A 165 10.17 -17.53 -1.69
C SER A 165 10.40 -18.98 -2.14
N PHE A 166 9.40 -19.59 -2.76
CA PHE A 166 9.49 -20.96 -3.31
C PHE A 166 8.98 -20.98 -4.74
N MET A 167 9.65 -21.75 -5.58
CA MET A 167 9.17 -21.98 -6.94
C MET A 167 7.87 -22.79 -6.89
N LEU A 168 6.76 -22.11 -6.94
CA LEU A 168 5.43 -22.73 -7.04
C LEU A 168 5.12 -23.06 -8.50
N SER A 169 4.31 -24.10 -8.71
CA SER A 169 3.85 -24.49 -10.04
C SER A 169 3.21 -23.28 -10.75
N ASN A 170 3.50 -23.14 -12.04
CA ASN A 170 2.94 -22.09 -12.90
C ASN A 170 1.41 -22.10 -12.84
N ASN A 171 0.80 -21.26 -12.02
CA ASN A 171 -0.67 -21.09 -11.94
C ASN A 171 -1.23 -20.38 -13.20
N GLY A 172 -0.78 -20.81 -14.38
CA GLY A 172 -1.23 -20.25 -15.67
C GLY A 172 -0.46 -19.02 -16.14
N VAL A 173 0.46 -18.46 -15.35
CA VAL A 173 1.28 -17.30 -15.73
C VAL A 173 2.46 -17.74 -16.58
N LYS A 174 2.65 -17.14 -17.76
CA LYS A 174 3.82 -17.39 -18.63
C LYS A 174 4.92 -16.39 -18.33
N PHE A 175 6.04 -16.86 -17.76
CA PHE A 175 7.22 -16.06 -17.49
C PHE A 175 8.13 -15.96 -18.73
N LYS A 176 8.68 -14.77 -18.98
CA LYS A 176 9.72 -14.55 -20.00
C LYS A 176 11.08 -15.04 -19.52
N LYS A 177 11.36 -14.89 -18.23
CA LYS A 177 12.63 -15.28 -17.60
C LYS A 177 12.35 -15.69 -16.16
N LEU A 178 12.99 -16.75 -15.73
CA LEU A 178 13.08 -17.19 -14.35
C LEU A 178 14.49 -16.88 -13.84
N ILE A 179 14.57 -16.27 -12.66
CA ILE A 179 15.82 -15.97 -11.97
C ILE A 179 15.71 -16.61 -10.60
N ASN A 180 16.64 -17.49 -10.28
CA ASN A 180 16.77 -18.03 -8.95
C ASN A 180 17.91 -17.30 -8.22
N THR A 181 17.65 -16.87 -6.99
CA THR A 181 18.64 -16.24 -6.10
C THR A 181 18.69 -17.04 -4.81
N ASP A 182 19.86 -17.51 -4.42
CA ASP A 182 20.04 -18.10 -3.09
C ASP A 182 20.18 -16.94 -2.08
N CYS A 183 19.05 -16.57 -1.49
CA CYS A 183 18.96 -15.52 -0.50
C CYS A 183 18.39 -16.13 0.80
N ARG A 184 19.06 -15.93 1.92
CA ARG A 184 18.65 -16.43 3.22
C ARG A 184 18.33 -15.27 4.14
N GLN A 185 17.27 -15.41 4.93
CA GLN A 185 16.93 -14.43 5.96
C GLN A 185 17.88 -14.62 7.14
N THR A 186 18.52 -13.52 7.59
CA THR A 186 19.33 -13.51 8.80
C THR A 186 18.50 -13.09 10.00
N ALA A 187 18.90 -13.53 11.20
CA ALA A 187 18.26 -13.10 12.43
C ALA A 187 18.53 -11.61 12.68
N ALA A 188 17.54 -10.92 13.27
CA ALA A 188 17.76 -9.54 13.74
C ALA A 188 18.61 -9.56 15.00
N TRP A 189 19.65 -8.73 15.06
CA TRP A 189 20.53 -8.63 16.23
C TRP A 189 19.88 -7.88 17.42
N GLY A 190 18.70 -7.29 17.21
CA GLY A 190 17.88 -6.71 18.29
C GLY A 190 18.50 -5.56 19.08
N GLY A 191 19.50 -4.86 18.52
CA GLY A 191 20.24 -3.80 19.20
C GLY A 191 21.27 -4.27 20.23
N ASN A 192 21.49 -5.58 20.39
CA ASN A 192 22.51 -6.12 21.28
C ASN A 192 23.86 -6.17 20.57
N ILE A 193 24.76 -5.26 20.92
CA ILE A 193 26.07 -5.09 20.29
C ILE A 193 26.95 -6.35 20.45
N ILE A 194 26.85 -7.06 21.56
CA ILE A 194 27.69 -8.26 21.84
C ILE A 194 27.32 -9.38 20.87
N ASN A 195 26.04 -9.61 20.66
CA ASN A 195 25.56 -10.61 19.70
C ASN A 195 25.96 -10.25 18.27
N LEU A 196 25.87 -8.95 17.94
CA LEU A 196 26.29 -8.44 16.64
C LEU A 196 27.79 -8.66 16.41
N GLU A 197 28.64 -8.36 17.41
CA GLU A 197 30.09 -8.55 17.31
C GLU A 197 30.46 -10.01 17.04
N GLU A 198 29.83 -10.95 17.75
CA GLU A 198 30.10 -12.38 17.56
C GLU A 198 29.69 -12.85 16.16
N GLU A 199 28.51 -12.43 15.70
CA GLU A 199 28.02 -12.75 14.35
C GLU A 199 28.92 -12.14 13.26
N LEU A 200 29.29 -10.85 13.41
CA LEU A 200 30.16 -10.17 12.46
C LEU A 200 31.57 -10.82 12.37
N ARG A 201 32.15 -11.24 13.50
CA ARG A 201 33.43 -11.98 13.48
C ARG A 201 33.33 -13.26 12.67
N ASN A 202 32.23 -13.98 12.83
CA ASN A 202 32.00 -15.24 12.09
C ASN A 202 31.82 -14.96 10.60
N LEU A 203 31.04 -13.97 10.22
CA LEU A 203 30.84 -13.58 8.83
C LEU A 203 32.12 -13.07 8.16
N CYS A 204 32.87 -12.21 8.85
CA CYS A 204 34.18 -11.75 8.35
C CYS A 204 35.19 -12.90 8.15
N ALA A 205 35.23 -13.87 9.08
CA ALA A 205 36.10 -15.04 8.97
C ALA A 205 35.71 -15.95 7.80
N GLN A 206 34.43 -15.98 7.41
CA GLN A 206 33.94 -16.68 6.24
C GLN A 206 34.13 -15.90 4.94
N GLY A 207 34.61 -14.65 5.01
CA GLY A 207 34.85 -13.78 3.85
C GLY A 207 33.65 -13.01 3.35
N TYR A 208 32.57 -12.95 4.14
CA TYR A 208 31.40 -12.13 3.80
C TYR A 208 31.73 -10.62 3.83
N CYS A 209 31.20 -9.90 2.85
CA CYS A 209 31.07 -8.45 2.94
C CYS A 209 29.74 -8.14 3.65
N THR A 210 29.82 -7.56 4.83
CA THR A 210 28.62 -7.36 5.67
C THR A 210 28.27 -5.88 5.75
N VAL A 211 26.99 -5.56 5.54
CA VAL A 211 26.47 -4.19 5.72
C VAL A 211 25.54 -4.16 6.92
N VAL A 212 25.90 -3.38 7.93
CA VAL A 212 25.07 -3.14 9.12
C VAL A 212 24.31 -1.84 8.92
N LEU A 213 22.98 -1.90 9.00
CA LEU A 213 22.11 -0.74 8.90
C LEU A 213 21.84 -0.14 10.29
N ALA A 214 22.16 1.14 10.44
CA ALA A 214 21.86 1.91 11.64
C ALA A 214 20.63 2.80 11.40
N GLY A 215 19.77 2.92 12.41
CA GLY A 215 18.51 3.68 12.29
C GLY A 215 18.68 5.19 12.14
N SER A 216 19.87 5.75 12.44
CA SER A 216 20.15 7.17 12.25
C SER A 216 21.63 7.44 11.96
N GLU A 217 21.91 8.57 11.32
CA GLU A 217 23.27 9.03 11.04
C GLU A 217 24.09 9.28 12.32
N LYS A 218 23.44 9.68 13.41
CA LYS A 218 24.09 9.95 14.71
C LYS A 218 24.65 8.69 15.37
N THR A 219 24.06 7.53 15.08
CA THR A 219 24.50 6.25 15.64
C THR A 219 25.66 5.61 14.86
N LEU A 220 25.84 5.96 13.59
CA LEU A 220 26.91 5.39 12.76
C LEU A 220 28.32 5.54 13.36
N PRO A 221 28.78 6.75 13.80
CA PRO A 221 30.10 6.90 14.37
C PRO A 221 30.30 6.11 15.67
N ILE A 222 29.25 5.95 16.45
CA ILE A 222 29.28 5.20 17.73
C ILE A 222 29.48 3.72 17.43
N ILE A 223 28.65 3.13 16.58
CA ILE A 223 28.75 1.71 16.19
C ILE A 223 30.09 1.46 15.50
N ASN A 224 30.54 2.36 14.63
CA ASN A 224 31.82 2.22 13.95
C ASN A 224 32.98 2.16 14.96
N LYS A 225 32.96 3.05 15.96
CA LYS A 225 33.98 3.06 17.00
C LYS A 225 33.94 1.76 17.83
N ASP A 226 32.74 1.36 18.29
CA ASP A 226 32.58 0.18 19.14
C ASP A 226 33.07 -1.10 18.42
N LEU A 227 32.74 -1.27 17.14
CA LEU A 227 33.20 -2.41 16.34
C LEU A 227 34.71 -2.40 16.11
N ASN A 228 35.31 -1.25 15.82
CA ASN A 228 36.76 -1.14 15.66
C ASN A 228 37.49 -1.35 16.99
N ASP A 229 36.98 -0.85 18.11
CA ASP A 229 37.52 -1.09 19.44
C ASP A 229 37.43 -2.59 19.82
N ALA A 230 36.40 -3.30 19.35
CA ALA A 230 36.25 -4.75 19.45
C ALA A 230 37.17 -5.53 18.47
N GLY A 231 37.96 -4.87 17.64
CA GLY A 231 38.86 -5.48 16.66
C GLY A 231 38.15 -5.99 15.38
N ILE A 232 36.96 -5.50 15.09
CA ILE A 232 36.23 -5.76 13.85
C ILE A 232 36.46 -4.59 12.91
N SER A 233 37.08 -4.84 11.74
CA SER A 233 37.33 -3.79 10.75
C SER A 233 35.99 -3.29 10.15
N ALA A 234 35.54 -2.13 10.61
CA ALA A 234 34.31 -1.50 10.16
C ALA A 234 34.58 -0.10 9.62
N GLU A 235 33.83 0.28 8.59
CA GLU A 235 33.85 1.65 8.06
C GLU A 235 32.46 2.13 7.62
N ILE A 236 32.24 3.44 7.63
CA ILE A 236 31.00 4.02 7.14
C ILE A 236 31.02 4.00 5.61
N LEU A 237 30.01 3.35 5.00
CA LEU A 237 29.89 3.19 3.56
C LEU A 237 29.55 4.52 2.91
N THR A 238 30.38 4.93 1.95
CA THR A 238 30.19 6.09 1.09
C THR A 238 30.12 5.65 -0.38
N GLU A 239 29.83 6.57 -1.29
CA GLU A 239 29.82 6.28 -2.74
C GLU A 239 31.22 5.89 -3.27
N ASP A 240 32.27 6.37 -2.63
CA ASP A 240 33.66 6.11 -3.00
C ASP A 240 34.26 4.88 -2.28
N SER A 241 33.51 4.21 -1.40
CA SER A 241 34.02 3.06 -0.64
C SER A 241 34.25 1.87 -1.55
N GLU A 242 35.46 1.31 -1.48
CA GLU A 242 35.80 0.04 -2.13
C GLU A 242 35.28 -1.13 -1.30
N ILE A 243 34.50 -2.01 -1.92
CA ILE A 243 33.91 -3.17 -1.27
C ILE A 243 34.91 -4.32 -1.18
N ILE A 244 35.34 -4.66 0.04
CA ILE A 244 36.37 -5.64 0.32
C ILE A 244 35.74 -6.82 1.09
N LYS A 245 36.07 -8.06 0.70
CA LYS A 245 35.64 -9.27 1.40
C LYS A 245 36.16 -9.30 2.83
N GLY A 246 35.34 -9.83 3.76
CA GLY A 246 35.68 -9.93 5.18
C GLY A 246 35.67 -8.60 5.92
N LYS A 247 35.08 -7.57 5.36
CA LYS A 247 34.95 -6.24 5.98
C LYS A 247 33.51 -5.88 6.29
N VAL A 248 33.30 -5.09 7.34
CA VAL A 248 31.98 -4.59 7.74
C VAL A 248 31.82 -3.15 7.29
N TYR A 249 30.67 -2.87 6.70
CA TYR A 249 30.27 -1.53 6.26
C TYR A 249 29.03 -1.08 7.07
N LEU A 250 28.99 0.20 7.41
CA LEU A 250 27.88 0.81 8.13
C LEU A 250 27.17 1.81 7.25
N ARG A 251 25.85 1.76 7.22
CA ARG A 251 25.02 2.73 6.48
C ARG A 251 23.76 3.05 7.26
N THR A 252 23.23 4.25 7.04
CA THR A 252 21.90 4.61 7.56
C THR A 252 20.83 3.86 6.77
N GLY A 253 19.90 3.27 7.46
CA GLY A 253 18.77 2.57 6.85
C GLY A 253 18.08 1.62 7.82
N CYS A 254 16.96 1.07 7.36
CA CYS A 254 16.20 0.08 8.10
C CYS A 254 15.62 -0.94 7.14
N LEU A 255 15.67 -2.21 7.52
CA LEU A 255 14.99 -3.32 6.85
C LEU A 255 14.15 -4.05 7.88
N SER A 256 13.02 -4.63 7.47
CA SER A 256 12.17 -5.46 8.33
C SER A 256 12.85 -6.77 8.78
N GLY A 257 13.89 -7.20 8.08
CA GLY A 257 14.75 -8.35 8.40
C GLY A 257 16.03 -8.28 7.61
N GLY A 258 17.10 -8.83 8.15
CA GLY A 258 18.37 -8.99 7.44
C GLY A 258 18.31 -10.12 6.41
N PHE A 259 19.24 -10.11 5.47
CA PHE A 259 19.40 -11.18 4.49
C PHE A 259 20.86 -11.35 4.11
N ASP A 260 21.20 -12.52 3.63
CA ASP A 260 22.51 -12.84 3.04
C ASP A 260 22.37 -13.49 1.65
N TYR A 261 23.43 -13.37 0.88
CA TYR A 261 23.62 -14.04 -0.41
C TYR A 261 24.88 -14.94 -0.33
N PRO A 262 24.75 -16.20 0.10
CA PRO A 262 25.90 -17.07 0.33
C PRO A 262 26.82 -17.24 -0.89
N ASP A 263 26.24 -17.21 -2.09
CA ASP A 263 27.00 -17.42 -3.35
C ASP A 263 27.81 -16.17 -3.78
N ILE A 264 27.48 -14.99 -3.22
CA ILE A 264 28.15 -13.74 -3.58
C ILE A 264 29.23 -13.39 -2.54
N GLY A 265 29.05 -13.79 -1.33
CA GLY A 265 29.98 -13.63 -0.20
C GLY A 265 29.94 -12.30 0.49
#